data_a6fb807766424c2d56ccf955205795bb
#
_entry.id   a6fb807766424c2d56ccf955205795bb
#
_cell.length_a   1.000
_cell.length_b   1.000
_cell.length_c   1.000
_cell.angle_alpha   90.00
_cell.angle_beta   90.00
_cell.angle_gamma   90.00
#
_symmetry.space_group_name_H-M   'P 1'
#
loop_
_entity.id
_entity.type
_entity.pdbx_description
1 polymer ?
#
loop_
_entity_poly.entity_id
_entity_poly.type
_entity_poly.pdbx_seq_one_letter_code
_entity_poly.pdbx_strand_id
1 'polypeptide(L)'
;MVLGRFYFKQTANGNLLGEFSNTGMGLNKTESADIISRFNIPFIGTYRSTWFQQTAQSLNLEIQFKIDSNDRIYSLTWTNNNNVAFLAEGFIVDDILIGDYRDEELQRFIENQF
;
A
#
# COMPACT_ATOMS: atom_id res chain seq x y z
N MET A 1 13.46 10.90 -2.22
CA MET A 1 11.99 11.00 -2.04
C MET A 1 11.29 10.30 -3.18
N VAL A 2 10.31 9.45 -2.87
CA VAL A 2 9.57 8.68 -3.86
C VAL A 2 8.09 8.98 -3.75
N LEU A 3 7.48 9.34 -4.88
CA LEU A 3 6.04 9.46 -5.03
C LEU A 3 5.61 8.44 -6.08
N GLY A 4 4.59 7.65 -5.76
CA GLY A 4 4.11 6.61 -6.64
C GLY A 4 2.61 6.46 -6.64
N ARG A 5 2.16 5.49 -7.42
CA ARG A 5 0.76 5.11 -7.52
C ARG A 5 0.65 3.60 -7.53
N PHE A 6 -0.48 3.10 -7.08
CA PHE A 6 -0.71 1.66 -6.99
C PHE A 6 -2.18 1.33 -7.17
N TYR A 7 -2.45 0.07 -7.45
CA TYR A 7 -3.77 -0.51 -7.27
C TYR A 7 -3.64 -1.94 -6.75
N PHE A 8 -4.67 -2.39 -6.05
CA PHE A 8 -4.80 -3.77 -5.61
C PHE A 8 -6.19 -4.31 -5.89
N LYS A 9 -6.24 -5.59 -6.26
CA LYS A 9 -7.44 -6.41 -6.25
C LYS A 9 -7.31 -7.42 -5.12
N GLN A 10 -8.42 -7.71 -4.45
CA GLN A 10 -8.41 -8.74 -3.41
C GLN A 10 -9.01 -10.03 -3.96
N THR A 11 -8.28 -11.13 -3.80
CA THR A 11 -8.74 -12.45 -4.23
C THR A 11 -9.73 -13.03 -3.23
N ALA A 12 -10.43 -14.11 -3.61
CA ALA A 12 -11.37 -14.78 -2.72
C ALA A 12 -10.68 -15.30 -1.45
N ASN A 13 -9.40 -15.65 -1.53
CA ASN A 13 -8.61 -16.11 -0.37
C ASN A 13 -8.14 -14.95 0.51
N GLY A 14 -8.40 -13.71 0.13
CA GLY A 14 -8.00 -12.54 0.89
C GLY A 14 -6.63 -11.97 0.52
N ASN A 15 -5.91 -12.59 -0.40
CA ASN A 15 -4.63 -12.06 -0.86
C ASN A 15 -4.83 -10.88 -1.79
N LEU A 16 -3.80 -10.06 -1.95
CA LEU A 16 -3.84 -8.90 -2.83
C LEU A 16 -2.93 -9.13 -4.03
N LEU A 17 -3.39 -8.68 -5.19
CA LEU A 17 -2.61 -8.64 -6.41
C LEU A 17 -2.74 -7.25 -7.01
N GLY A 18 -1.62 -6.65 -7.41
CA GLY A 18 -1.66 -5.33 -7.99
C GLY A 18 -0.39 -4.93 -8.70
N GLU A 19 -0.33 -3.67 -9.03
CA GLU A 19 0.82 -3.07 -9.70
C GLU A 19 1.10 -1.71 -9.07
N PHE A 20 2.34 -1.27 -9.18
CA PHE A 20 2.74 0.07 -8.74
C PHE A 20 3.75 0.66 -9.70
N SER A 21 3.86 1.98 -9.68
CA SER A 21 4.90 2.72 -10.37
C SER A 21 5.26 3.94 -9.54
N ASN A 22 6.42 4.52 -9.78
CA ASN A 22 6.82 5.70 -9.03
C ASN A 22 7.79 6.57 -9.83
N THR A 23 8.19 7.68 -9.22
CA THR A 23 9.07 8.67 -9.83
C THR A 23 10.47 8.16 -10.16
N GLY A 24 10.88 7.03 -9.59
CA GLY A 24 12.19 6.43 -9.81
C GLY A 24 12.22 5.31 -10.83
N MET A 25 11.10 5.00 -11.49
CA MET A 25 11.04 3.84 -12.40
C MET A 25 10.18 4.16 -13.62
N GLY A 26 10.58 3.58 -14.75
CA GLY A 26 9.91 3.82 -16.04
C GLY A 26 8.80 2.84 -16.39
N LEU A 27 8.66 1.74 -15.66
CA LEU A 27 7.67 0.69 -15.93
C LEU A 27 6.94 0.30 -14.65
N ASN A 28 5.71 -0.20 -14.81
CA ASN A 28 4.97 -0.75 -13.69
C ASN A 28 5.62 -2.04 -13.18
N LYS A 29 5.56 -2.24 -11.88
CA LYS A 29 5.99 -3.47 -11.22
C LYS A 29 4.80 -4.15 -10.60
N THR A 30 4.81 -5.47 -10.58
CA THR A 30 3.78 -6.28 -9.93
C THR A 30 4.08 -6.40 -8.44
N GLU A 31 3.05 -6.29 -7.63
CA GLU A 31 3.15 -6.52 -6.20
C GLU A 31 2.06 -7.51 -5.79
N SER A 32 2.42 -8.49 -4.96
CA SER A 32 1.46 -9.41 -4.35
C SER A 32 1.58 -9.30 -2.84
N ALA A 33 0.47 -9.49 -2.14
CA ALA A 33 0.46 -9.43 -0.69
C ALA A 33 -0.36 -10.60 -0.14
N ASP A 34 0.30 -11.46 0.62
CA ASP A 34 -0.33 -12.61 1.24
C ASP A 34 -0.98 -12.20 2.56
N ILE A 35 -2.23 -12.60 2.73
CA ILE A 35 -2.98 -12.25 3.93
C ILE A 35 -2.37 -12.94 5.16
N ILE A 36 -2.18 -12.17 6.23
CA ILE A 36 -1.75 -12.67 7.53
C ILE A 36 -2.93 -12.69 8.49
N SER A 37 -3.64 -11.57 8.58
CA SER A 37 -4.81 -11.44 9.45
C SER A 37 -5.89 -10.68 8.69
N ARG A 38 -7.07 -11.29 8.58
CA ARG A 38 -8.17 -10.77 7.78
C ARG A 38 -9.34 -10.36 8.66
N PHE A 39 -9.95 -9.24 8.33
CA PHE A 39 -11.22 -8.81 8.87
C PHE A 39 -12.32 -9.01 7.82
N ASN A 40 -13.58 -8.98 8.24
CA ASN A 40 -14.72 -9.18 7.31
C ASN A 40 -15.06 -7.91 6.52
N ILE A 41 -14.07 -7.09 6.25
CA ILE A 41 -14.21 -5.86 5.48
C ILE A 41 -13.19 -5.93 4.35
N PRO A 42 -13.60 -5.70 3.09
CA PRO A 42 -12.67 -5.77 1.95
C PRO A 42 -11.42 -4.93 2.19
N PHE A 43 -10.26 -5.49 1.88
CA PHE A 43 -8.93 -4.90 1.99
C PHE A 43 -8.41 -4.69 3.41
N ILE A 44 -9.25 -4.55 4.42
CA ILE A 44 -8.80 -4.33 5.80
C ILE A 44 -8.10 -5.58 6.33
N GLY A 45 -6.88 -5.41 6.82
CA GLY A 45 -6.10 -6.51 7.38
C GLY A 45 -4.61 -6.27 7.36
N THR A 46 -3.85 -7.31 7.69
CA THR A 46 -2.39 -7.28 7.64
C THR A 46 -1.91 -8.31 6.64
N TYR A 47 -0.83 -7.99 5.95
CA TYR A 47 -0.33 -8.75 4.80
C TYR A 47 1.19 -8.81 4.81
N ARG A 48 1.72 -9.79 4.11
CA ARG A 48 3.13 -9.82 3.73
C ARG A 48 3.20 -9.45 2.25
N SER A 49 3.69 -8.25 1.97
CA SER A 49 3.82 -7.72 0.62
C SER A 49 5.14 -8.16 0.02
N THR A 50 5.14 -8.51 -1.27
CA THR A 50 6.31 -8.96 -1.99
C THR A 50 6.30 -8.38 -3.40
N TRP A 51 7.45 -7.88 -3.84
CA TRP A 51 7.67 -7.47 -5.22
C TRP A 51 9.11 -7.81 -5.61
N PHE A 52 9.42 -7.68 -6.89
CA PHE A 52 10.73 -8.00 -7.41
C PHE A 52 11.40 -6.74 -7.96
N GLN A 53 12.57 -6.43 -7.43
CA GLN A 53 13.38 -5.31 -7.89
C GLN A 53 14.85 -5.74 -7.79
N GLN A 54 15.36 -6.34 -8.88
CA GLN A 54 16.65 -7.04 -8.95
C GLN A 54 16.65 -8.31 -8.09
N THR A 55 16.16 -8.23 -6.87
CA THR A 55 15.94 -9.37 -5.99
C THR A 55 14.54 -9.25 -5.39
N ALA A 56 14.05 -10.32 -4.78
CA ALA A 56 12.77 -10.29 -4.09
C ALA A 56 12.83 -9.34 -2.90
N GLN A 57 11.88 -8.43 -2.84
CA GLN A 57 11.71 -7.48 -1.74
C GLN A 57 10.44 -7.86 -0.98
N SER A 58 10.44 -7.64 0.32
CA SER A 58 9.30 -7.99 1.15
C SER A 58 9.13 -7.02 2.31
N LEU A 59 7.90 -6.59 2.56
CA LEU A 59 7.52 -5.70 3.65
C LEU A 59 6.21 -6.17 4.29
N ASN A 60 6.01 -5.80 5.54
CA ASN A 60 4.70 -5.93 6.15
C ASN A 60 3.81 -4.80 5.65
N LEU A 61 2.55 -5.12 5.34
CA LEU A 61 1.56 -4.15 4.90
C LEU A 61 0.36 -4.21 5.83
N GLU A 62 -0.04 -3.06 6.35
CA GLU A 62 -1.26 -2.92 7.12
C GLU A 62 -2.21 -1.99 6.39
N ILE A 63 -3.46 -2.43 6.23
CA ILE A 63 -4.51 -1.62 5.61
C ILE A 63 -5.64 -1.44 6.61
N GLN A 64 -6.01 -0.19 6.84
CA GLN A 64 -7.11 0.20 7.72
C GLN A 64 -7.81 1.44 7.15
N PHE A 65 -8.96 1.79 7.69
CA PHE A 65 -9.60 3.03 7.29
C PHE A 65 -8.83 4.23 7.85
N LYS A 66 -8.75 5.27 7.05
CA LYS A 66 -8.21 6.54 7.51
C LYS A 66 -9.16 7.16 8.53
N ILE A 67 -8.61 7.69 9.62
CA ILE A 67 -9.38 8.38 10.66
C ILE A 67 -10.14 9.55 10.05
N ASP A 68 -11.41 9.71 10.46
CA ASP A 68 -12.30 10.80 10.03
C ASP A 68 -12.65 10.79 8.54
N SER A 69 -12.53 9.63 7.88
CA SER A 69 -12.89 9.49 6.47
C SER A 69 -14.27 8.90 6.23
N ASN A 70 -15.05 8.60 7.30
CA ASN A 70 -16.31 7.87 7.23
C ASN A 70 -16.16 6.53 6.49
N ASP A 71 -15.04 5.83 6.71
CA ASP A 71 -14.72 4.53 6.12
C ASP A 71 -14.66 4.57 4.58
N ARG A 72 -14.34 5.71 4.01
CA ARG A 72 -14.27 5.87 2.55
C ARG A 72 -12.83 5.88 2.03
N ILE A 73 -11.89 6.30 2.85
CA ILE A 73 -10.47 6.36 2.48
C ILE A 73 -9.73 5.29 3.27
N TYR A 74 -8.93 4.51 2.56
CA TYR A 74 -8.07 3.50 3.15
C TYR A 74 -6.70 4.08 3.38
N SER A 75 -6.10 3.71 4.51
CA SER A 75 -4.73 4.07 4.86
C SER A 75 -3.88 2.80 4.81
N LEU A 76 -2.77 2.87 4.08
CA LEU A 76 -1.86 1.75 3.91
C LEU A 76 -0.49 2.12 4.45
N THR A 77 0.14 1.21 5.18
CA THR A 77 1.47 1.42 5.73
C THR A 77 2.31 0.17 5.49
N TRP A 78 3.43 0.35 4.80
CA TRP A 78 4.43 -0.71 4.61
C TRP A 78 5.56 -0.49 5.61
N THR A 79 5.92 -1.53 6.34
CA THR A 79 6.97 -1.44 7.37
C THR A 79 8.01 -2.54 7.19
N ASN A 80 9.23 -2.22 7.58
CA ASN A 80 10.34 -3.16 7.65
C ASN A 80 10.89 -3.12 9.08
N ASN A 81 10.71 -4.23 9.82
CA ASN A 81 11.16 -4.33 11.21
C ASN A 81 10.68 -3.13 12.05
N ASN A 82 9.38 -2.82 11.95
CA ASN A 82 8.71 -1.71 12.65
C ASN A 82 9.13 -0.31 12.20
N ASN A 83 9.95 -0.21 11.16
CA ASN A 83 10.27 1.09 10.55
C ASN A 83 9.37 1.31 9.34
N VAL A 84 8.72 2.46 9.28
CA VAL A 84 7.86 2.81 8.14
C VAL A 84 8.73 3.02 6.90
N ALA A 85 8.41 2.27 5.83
CA ALA A 85 9.06 2.44 4.53
C ALA A 85 8.20 3.30 3.60
N PHE A 86 6.91 3.00 3.51
CA PHE A 86 5.97 3.70 2.63
C PHE A 86 4.64 3.90 3.33
N LEU A 87 3.94 4.97 2.94
CA LEU A 87 2.58 5.27 3.37
C LEU A 87 1.74 5.58 2.14
N ALA A 88 0.46 5.24 2.22
CA ALA A 88 -0.45 5.48 1.12
C ALA A 88 -1.85 5.76 1.61
N GLU A 89 -2.63 6.37 0.72
CA GLU A 89 -4.07 6.52 0.87
C GLU A 89 -4.71 6.13 -0.43
N GLY A 90 -5.90 5.54 -0.35
CA GLY A 90 -6.61 5.11 -1.52
C GLY A 90 -8.09 4.95 -1.27
N PHE A 91 -8.82 4.68 -2.33
CA PHE A 91 -10.26 4.45 -2.29
C PHE A 91 -10.62 3.37 -3.29
N ILE A 92 -11.83 2.85 -3.18
CA ILE A 92 -12.27 1.74 -4.01
C ILE A 92 -13.06 2.23 -5.22
N VAL A 93 -12.67 1.73 -6.40
CA VAL A 93 -13.40 1.92 -7.66
C VAL A 93 -13.54 0.55 -8.31
N ASP A 94 -14.76 0.10 -8.55
CA ASP A 94 -15.04 -1.20 -9.19
C ASP A 94 -14.29 -2.36 -8.52
N ASP A 95 -14.35 -2.42 -7.18
CA ASP A 95 -13.71 -3.45 -6.38
C ASP A 95 -12.18 -3.42 -6.44
N ILE A 96 -11.59 -2.33 -6.93
CA ILE A 96 -10.15 -2.12 -6.95
C ILE A 96 -9.81 -1.02 -5.96
N LEU A 97 -8.83 -1.27 -5.10
CA LEU A 97 -8.26 -0.24 -4.24
C LEU A 97 -7.17 0.48 -5.02
N ILE A 98 -7.34 1.77 -5.24
CA ILE A 98 -6.41 2.58 -6.03
C ILE A 98 -5.99 3.80 -5.22
N GLY A 99 -4.74 4.19 -5.33
CA GLY A 99 -4.24 5.35 -4.60
C GLY A 99 -2.83 5.75 -4.95
N ASP A 100 -2.33 6.70 -4.18
CA ASP A 100 -0.98 7.20 -4.26
C ASP A 100 -0.20 6.77 -3.01
N TYR A 101 1.11 6.54 -3.18
CA TYR A 101 1.97 6.23 -2.06
C TYR A 101 3.22 7.11 -2.09
N ARG A 102 3.86 7.23 -0.94
CA ARG A 102 5.10 7.98 -0.77
C ARG A 102 5.99 7.28 0.23
N ASP A 103 7.30 7.49 0.07
CA ASP A 103 8.24 6.99 1.06
C ASP A 103 8.20 7.87 2.31
N GLU A 104 8.85 7.40 3.36
CA GLU A 104 8.84 8.09 4.64
C GLU A 104 9.55 9.43 4.57
N GLU A 105 10.58 9.56 3.72
CA GLU A 105 11.28 10.83 3.53
C GLU A 105 10.36 11.89 2.96
N LEU A 106 9.58 11.55 1.93
CA LEU A 106 8.61 12.48 1.35
C LEU A 106 7.50 12.82 2.33
N GLN A 107 7.04 11.85 3.12
CA GLN A 107 6.05 12.08 4.16
C GLN A 107 6.53 13.12 5.17
N ARG A 108 7.77 13.00 5.65
CA ARG A 108 8.34 14.00 6.57
C ARG A 108 8.44 15.37 5.94
N PHE A 109 8.86 15.42 4.67
CA PHE A 109 8.93 16.67 3.94
C PHE A 109 7.56 17.36 3.88
N ILE A 110 6.51 16.62 3.54
CA ILE A 110 5.14 17.15 3.48
C ILE A 110 4.71 17.67 4.85
N GLU A 111 4.94 16.91 5.91
CA GLU A 111 4.55 17.29 7.26
C GLU A 111 5.24 18.59 7.72
N ASN A 112 6.48 18.79 7.29
CA ASN A 112 7.25 19.97 7.67
C ASN A 112 6.85 21.23 6.89
N GLN A 113 6.01 21.14 5.85
CA GLN A 113 5.52 22.27 5.08
C GLN A 113 4.21 22.85 5.65
N PHE A 114 3.57 22.12 6.54
CA PHE A 114 2.24 22.49 7.07
C PHE A 114 2.21 22.56 8.62
#